data_488d499d02ba43fc51e1cc82c4c9ae55
#
_entry.id   488d499d02ba43fc51e1cc82c4c9ae55
#
_cell.length_a   1.000
_cell.length_b   1.000
_cell.length_c   1.000
_cell.angle_alpha   90.00
_cell.angle_beta   90.00
_cell.angle_gamma   90.00
#
_symmetry.space_group_name_H-M   'P 1'
#
loop_
_entity.id
_entity.type
_entity.pdbx_description
1 polymer ?
#
loop_
_entity_poly.entity_id
_entity_poly.type
_entity_poly.pdbx_seq_one_letter_code
_entity_poly.pdbx_strand_id
1 'polypeptide(L)'
;MRVLQNESVEFEGLNLMGVHDLSGFRFGYMQPDLGAALAQADPDKPKILLAHQPKYVVDFVRDEVDLCICGHTHAGQIFPWTLLVLLSQKYLYGLYNDGLKQIYVSSGVGFWGPPIRVFADAEIALLKLRKA
;
A
#
# COMPACT_ATOMS: atom_id res chain seq x y z
N MET A 1 -13.72 -7.38 -12.34
CA MET A 1 -12.81 -6.86 -11.29
C MET A 1 -13.48 -5.65 -10.65
N ARG A 2 -13.52 -5.55 -9.31
CA ARG A 2 -14.02 -4.36 -8.60
C ARG A 2 -12.84 -3.47 -8.25
N VAL A 3 -12.98 -2.16 -8.47
CA VAL A 3 -12.01 -1.14 -8.06
C VAL A 3 -12.56 -0.48 -6.81
N LEU A 4 -11.79 -0.46 -5.72
CA LEU A 4 -12.18 0.19 -4.47
C LEU A 4 -11.72 1.65 -4.50
N GLN A 5 -12.67 2.57 -4.33
CA GLN A 5 -12.45 4.02 -4.43
C GLN A 5 -12.90 4.70 -3.13
N ASN A 6 -12.03 4.70 -2.11
CA ASN A 6 -12.36 5.10 -0.74
C ASN A 6 -13.50 4.25 -0.17
N GLU A 7 -13.43 2.94 -0.43
CA GLU A 7 -14.47 1.97 -0.11
C GLU A 7 -13.90 0.81 0.70
N SER A 8 -14.79 0.14 1.44
CA SER A 8 -14.59 -1.16 2.05
C SER A 8 -15.55 -2.19 1.47
N VAL A 9 -15.06 -3.43 1.36
CA VAL A 9 -15.89 -4.59 1.06
C VAL A 9 -15.54 -5.72 2.01
N GLU A 10 -16.54 -6.45 2.44
CA GLU A 10 -16.30 -7.70 3.14
C GLU A 10 -15.85 -8.78 2.16
N PHE A 11 -14.79 -9.48 2.51
CA PHE A 11 -14.27 -10.60 1.77
C PHE A 11 -13.74 -11.67 2.72
N GLU A 12 -14.35 -12.84 2.72
CA GLU A 12 -13.97 -14.01 3.53
C GLU A 12 -13.70 -13.70 5.02
N GLY A 13 -14.55 -12.90 5.63
CA GLY A 13 -14.49 -12.60 7.07
C GLY A 13 -13.52 -11.45 7.44
N LEU A 14 -13.00 -10.71 6.47
CA LEU A 14 -12.19 -9.52 6.68
C LEU A 14 -12.73 -8.33 5.87
N ASN A 15 -12.32 -7.12 6.25
CA ASN A 15 -12.57 -5.91 5.49
C ASN A 15 -11.42 -5.67 4.51
N LEU A 16 -11.70 -5.70 3.23
CA LEU A 16 -10.75 -5.27 2.19
C LEU A 16 -11.09 -3.84 1.79
N MET A 17 -10.20 -2.92 2.10
CA MET A 17 -10.37 -1.49 1.86
C MET A 17 -9.44 -1.01 0.76
N GLY A 18 -9.85 0.00 0.01
CA GLY A 18 -9.01 0.66 -0.98
C GLY A 18 -9.23 2.16 -0.97
N VAL A 19 -8.16 2.91 -1.12
CA VAL A 19 -8.19 4.37 -1.20
C VAL A 19 -7.61 4.86 -2.53
N HIS A 20 -7.99 6.08 -2.92
CA HIS A 20 -7.37 6.74 -4.07
C HIS A 20 -5.88 6.99 -3.84
N ASP A 21 -5.15 7.25 -4.91
CA ASP A 21 -3.71 7.52 -4.83
C ASP A 21 -3.43 8.87 -4.15
N LEU A 22 -2.31 8.92 -3.42
CA LEU A 22 -1.82 10.13 -2.74
C LEU A 22 -1.61 11.30 -3.70
N SER A 23 -1.29 11.03 -4.95
CA SER A 23 -1.12 12.06 -5.99
C SER A 23 -2.39 12.88 -6.25
N GLY A 24 -3.55 12.38 -5.86
CA GLY A 24 -4.82 13.11 -5.92
C GLY A 24 -4.76 14.46 -5.21
N PHE A 25 -4.05 14.57 -4.09
CA PHE A 25 -3.84 15.84 -3.38
C PHE A 25 -3.07 16.87 -4.23
N ARG A 26 -2.07 16.39 -5.00
CA ARG A 26 -1.21 17.26 -5.82
C ARG A 26 -1.87 17.74 -7.09
N PHE A 27 -2.67 16.89 -7.72
CA PHE A 27 -3.21 17.15 -9.06
C PHE A 27 -4.70 17.51 -9.06
N GLY A 28 -5.32 17.62 -7.86
CA GLY A 28 -6.74 17.99 -7.73
C GLY A 28 -7.72 16.92 -8.23
N TYR A 29 -7.28 15.65 -8.28
CA TYR A 29 -8.13 14.51 -8.59
C TYR A 29 -8.85 14.00 -7.34
N MET A 30 -9.50 12.82 -7.44
CA MET A 30 -10.09 12.14 -6.32
C MET A 30 -9.02 11.82 -5.27
N GLN A 31 -9.20 12.38 -4.09
CA GLN A 31 -8.23 12.29 -3.00
C GLN A 31 -8.45 11.01 -2.19
N PRO A 32 -7.39 10.43 -1.59
CA PRO A 32 -7.55 9.31 -0.69
C PRO A 32 -8.29 9.75 0.59
N ASP A 33 -9.30 8.97 0.97
CA ASP A 33 -10.09 9.18 2.18
C ASP A 33 -10.24 7.85 2.93
N LEU A 34 -9.40 7.65 3.95
CA LEU A 34 -9.45 6.48 4.81
C LEU A 34 -10.71 6.48 5.67
N GLY A 35 -11.18 7.66 6.11
CA GLY A 35 -12.38 7.78 6.92
C GLY A 35 -13.62 7.25 6.20
N ALA A 36 -13.77 7.59 4.90
CA ALA A 36 -14.86 7.06 4.07
C ALA A 36 -14.81 5.53 3.91
N ALA A 37 -13.60 4.96 3.77
CA ALA A 37 -13.43 3.51 3.70
C ALA A 37 -13.72 2.82 5.05
N LEU A 38 -13.24 3.37 6.15
CA LEU A 38 -13.47 2.85 7.51
C LEU A 38 -14.95 2.91 7.91
N ALA A 39 -15.67 3.95 7.50
CA ALA A 39 -17.10 4.08 7.78
C ALA A 39 -17.97 2.96 7.19
N GLN A 40 -17.43 2.25 6.19
CA GLN A 40 -18.08 1.11 5.53
C GLN A 40 -17.57 -0.24 6.04
N ALA A 41 -16.54 -0.25 6.88
CA ALA A 41 -15.92 -1.46 7.40
C ALA A 41 -16.64 -1.95 8.67
N ASP A 42 -16.74 -3.25 8.82
CA ASP A 42 -17.21 -3.88 10.07
C ASP A 42 -16.12 -3.68 11.15
N PRO A 43 -16.42 -3.03 12.28
CA PRO A 43 -15.43 -2.73 13.31
C PRO A 43 -14.79 -3.99 13.94
N ASP A 44 -15.53 -5.10 13.96
CA ASP A 44 -15.10 -6.33 14.63
C ASP A 44 -14.26 -7.26 13.73
N LYS A 45 -14.08 -6.91 12.46
CA LYS A 45 -13.33 -7.70 11.50
C LYS A 45 -11.95 -7.11 11.22
N PRO A 46 -10.94 -7.95 10.94
CA PRO A 46 -9.63 -7.50 10.48
C PRO A 46 -9.74 -6.60 9.25
N LYS A 47 -8.86 -5.60 9.18
CA LYS A 47 -8.87 -4.57 8.15
C LYS A 47 -7.59 -4.59 7.33
N ILE A 48 -7.73 -4.85 6.03
CA ILE A 48 -6.62 -4.80 5.06
C ILE A 48 -6.84 -3.59 4.16
N LEU A 49 -5.84 -2.71 4.10
CA LEU A 49 -5.86 -1.52 3.26
C LEU A 49 -4.97 -1.69 2.04
N LEU A 50 -5.54 -1.47 0.87
CA LEU A 50 -4.82 -1.34 -0.40
C LEU A 50 -4.56 0.16 -0.65
N ALA A 51 -3.30 0.57 -0.57
CA ALA A 51 -2.88 1.95 -0.83
C ALA A 51 -1.64 1.92 -1.73
N HIS A 52 -1.66 2.68 -2.83
CA HIS A 52 -0.58 2.60 -3.82
C HIS A 52 0.78 3.00 -3.24
N GLN A 53 0.86 4.13 -2.52
CA GLN A 53 2.12 4.67 -2.03
C GLN A 53 2.34 4.38 -0.54
N PRO A 54 3.49 3.81 -0.11
CA PRO A 54 3.83 3.63 1.31
C PRO A 54 3.78 4.93 2.11
N LYS A 55 4.13 6.05 1.48
CA LYS A 55 4.08 7.38 2.10
C LYS A 55 2.67 7.72 2.62
N TYR A 56 1.61 7.35 1.91
CA TYR A 56 0.24 7.55 2.39
C TYR A 56 0.02 6.83 3.73
N VAL A 57 0.47 5.58 3.81
CA VAL A 57 0.32 4.79 5.04
C VAL A 57 1.08 5.41 6.20
N VAL A 58 2.31 5.88 5.96
CA VAL A 58 3.13 6.54 7.00
C VAL A 58 2.48 7.82 7.52
N ASP A 59 1.95 8.65 6.61
CA ASP A 59 1.47 9.99 6.96
C ASP A 59 0.03 9.96 7.52
N PHE A 60 -0.85 9.07 7.05
CA PHE A 60 -2.29 9.16 7.28
C PHE A 60 -2.92 7.95 7.97
N VAL A 61 -2.26 6.77 8.00
CA VAL A 61 -2.81 5.55 8.61
C VAL A 61 -2.19 5.33 9.99
N ARG A 62 -3.02 5.11 11.00
CA ARG A 62 -2.59 4.79 12.37
C ARG A 62 -2.92 3.32 12.68
N ASP A 63 -3.42 3.04 13.87
CA ASP A 63 -3.64 1.69 14.38
C ASP A 63 -5.04 1.13 14.04
N GLU A 64 -5.80 1.83 13.19
CA GLU A 64 -7.13 1.42 12.74
C GLU A 64 -7.13 0.36 11.64
N VAL A 65 -5.96 -0.01 11.12
CA VAL A 65 -5.77 -0.99 10.04
C VAL A 65 -4.73 -2.00 10.46
N ASP A 66 -5.00 -3.30 10.24
CA ASP A 66 -4.11 -4.38 10.65
C ASP A 66 -2.97 -4.62 9.63
N LEU A 67 -3.29 -4.57 8.35
CA LEU A 67 -2.33 -4.77 7.26
C LEU A 67 -2.54 -3.73 6.15
N CYS A 68 -1.46 -3.06 5.76
CA CYS A 68 -1.43 -2.22 4.55
C CYS A 68 -0.62 -2.91 3.46
N ILE A 69 -1.16 -2.96 2.24
CA ILE A 69 -0.47 -3.49 1.07
C ILE A 69 -0.23 -2.33 0.10
N CYS A 70 1.05 -2.11 -0.21
CA CYS A 70 1.51 -1.01 -1.05
C CYS A 70 2.36 -1.51 -2.22
N GLY A 71 2.57 -0.63 -3.19
CA GLY A 71 3.51 -0.81 -4.30
C GLY A 71 4.32 0.46 -4.53
N HIS A 72 4.26 1.02 -5.74
CA HIS A 72 4.80 2.31 -6.14
C HIS A 72 6.33 2.40 -6.23
N THR A 73 7.05 1.87 -5.27
CA THR A 73 8.51 2.06 -5.12
C THR A 73 9.33 1.28 -6.12
N HIS A 74 8.79 0.18 -6.67
CA HIS A 74 9.49 -0.78 -7.54
C HIS A 74 10.84 -1.27 -6.96
N ALA A 75 10.98 -1.30 -5.61
CA ALA A 75 12.24 -1.54 -4.92
C ALA A 75 13.37 -0.56 -5.35
N GLY A 76 13.00 0.65 -5.80
CA GLY A 76 13.93 1.64 -6.35
C GLY A 76 14.32 1.41 -7.81
N GLN A 77 13.87 0.33 -8.43
CA GLN A 77 13.96 -0.11 -9.81
C GLN A 77 15.39 -0.12 -10.42
N ILE A 78 16.17 0.96 -10.30
CA ILE A 78 17.49 1.10 -10.91
C ILE A 78 18.45 1.67 -9.87
N PHE A 79 19.48 0.90 -9.51
CA PHE A 79 20.58 1.45 -8.70
C PHE A 79 21.43 2.43 -9.55
N PRO A 80 21.85 3.59 -9.02
CA PRO A 80 21.73 4.05 -7.61
C PRO A 80 20.46 4.87 -7.31
N TRP A 81 19.47 4.92 -8.19
CA TRP A 81 18.19 5.62 -8.00
C TRP A 81 17.45 5.14 -6.74
N THR A 82 17.66 3.90 -6.34
CA THR A 82 17.17 3.32 -5.07
C THR A 82 17.42 4.24 -3.87
N LEU A 83 18.58 4.90 -3.82
CA LEU A 83 18.92 5.82 -2.73
C LEU A 83 18.01 7.06 -2.69
N LEU A 84 17.60 7.56 -3.86
CA LEU A 84 16.68 8.70 -3.96
C LEU A 84 15.26 8.29 -3.55
N VAL A 85 14.83 7.07 -3.90
CA VAL A 85 13.53 6.55 -3.46
C VAL A 85 13.49 6.41 -1.94
N LEU A 86 14.56 5.96 -1.29
CA LEU A 86 14.67 5.88 0.17
C LEU A 86 14.58 7.24 0.87
N LEU A 87 14.96 8.33 0.20
CA LEU A 87 14.80 9.67 0.76
C LEU A 87 13.33 10.14 0.74
N SER A 88 12.52 9.62 -0.17
CA SER A 88 11.11 10.02 -0.34
C SER A 88 10.12 9.04 0.30
N GLN A 89 10.50 7.78 0.42
CA GLN A 89 9.66 6.70 0.93
C GLN A 89 10.34 6.03 2.14
N LYS A 90 9.66 6.01 3.29
CA LYS A 90 10.17 5.35 4.51
C LYS A 90 10.38 3.84 4.30
N TYR A 91 9.52 3.21 3.51
CA TYR A 91 9.53 1.78 3.22
C TYR A 91 9.74 1.53 1.74
N LEU A 92 10.70 0.70 1.39
CA LEU A 92 11.09 0.46 0.00
C LEU A 92 10.43 -0.80 -0.58
N TYR A 93 10.61 -1.95 0.03
CA TYR A 93 9.96 -3.23 -0.32
C TYR A 93 10.07 -4.22 0.84
N GLY A 94 9.16 -5.21 0.86
CA GLY A 94 9.10 -6.23 1.89
C GLY A 94 8.09 -5.94 2.99
N LEU A 95 8.15 -6.71 4.08
CA LEU A 95 7.23 -6.63 5.22
C LEU A 95 7.86 -5.83 6.36
N TYR A 96 7.11 -4.87 6.87
CA TYR A 96 7.49 -4.03 8.01
C TYR A 96 6.42 -4.09 9.09
N ASN A 97 6.86 -3.89 10.35
CA ASN A 97 5.97 -3.63 11.48
C ASN A 97 6.08 -2.15 11.85
N ASP A 98 4.95 -1.45 11.93
CA ASP A 98 4.88 -0.02 12.26
C ASP A 98 3.74 0.22 13.29
N GLY A 99 4.11 0.22 14.57
CA GLY A 99 3.12 0.19 15.64
C GLY A 99 2.38 -1.14 15.71
N LEU A 100 1.07 -1.10 15.71
CA LEU A 100 0.20 -2.29 15.74
C LEU A 100 -0.10 -2.85 14.34
N LYS A 101 0.19 -2.08 13.28
CA LYS A 101 -0.08 -2.50 11.90
C LYS A 101 1.14 -3.12 11.22
N GLN A 102 0.88 -3.97 10.25
CA GLN A 102 1.87 -4.46 9.30
C GLN A 102 1.78 -3.70 7.98
N ILE A 103 2.91 -3.49 7.32
CA ILE A 103 2.97 -2.84 6.01
C ILE A 103 3.77 -3.74 5.09
N TYR A 104 3.13 -4.23 4.04
CA TYR A 104 3.80 -4.94 2.96
C TYR A 104 3.94 -4.03 1.74
N VAL A 105 5.17 -3.84 1.26
CA VAL A 105 5.46 -3.06 0.06
C VAL A 105 5.98 -4.00 -1.02
N SER A 106 5.20 -4.19 -2.08
CA SER A 106 5.60 -5.01 -3.21
C SER A 106 6.57 -4.27 -4.14
N SER A 107 7.59 -4.97 -4.60
CA SER A 107 8.43 -4.48 -5.70
C SER A 107 7.73 -4.55 -7.06
N GLY A 108 6.66 -5.34 -7.15
CA GLY A 108 5.83 -5.49 -8.35
C GLY A 108 6.55 -6.15 -9.53
N VAL A 109 5.81 -6.37 -10.61
CA VAL A 109 6.32 -6.99 -11.86
C VAL A 109 6.56 -5.97 -12.98
N GLY A 110 6.03 -4.75 -12.83
CA GLY A 110 6.15 -3.67 -13.83
C GLY A 110 7.43 -2.87 -13.71
N PHE A 111 7.44 -1.76 -14.40
CA PHE A 111 8.50 -0.75 -14.36
C PHE A 111 7.89 0.65 -14.57
N TRP A 112 8.64 1.66 -14.20
CA TRP A 112 8.36 3.04 -14.58
C TRP A 112 9.50 3.58 -15.47
N GLY A 113 9.17 4.39 -16.48
CA GLY A 113 10.15 4.86 -17.44
C GLY A 113 10.77 3.72 -18.27
N PRO A 114 12.09 3.55 -18.28
CA PRO A 114 12.73 2.50 -19.07
C PRO A 114 12.40 1.10 -18.53
N PRO A 115 12.21 0.10 -19.41
CA PRO A 115 11.87 -1.28 -19.02
C PRO A 115 13.11 -2.04 -18.52
N ILE A 116 13.78 -1.48 -17.53
CA ILE A 116 15.03 -2.00 -16.95
C ILE A 116 14.90 -2.05 -15.46
N ARG A 117 15.39 -3.12 -14.83
CA ARG A 117 15.59 -3.24 -13.39
C ARG A 117 17.05 -3.57 -13.11
N VAL A 118 17.69 -2.86 -12.17
CA VAL A 118 19.07 -3.07 -11.75
C VAL A 118 19.12 -3.17 -10.24
N PHE A 119 19.43 -4.37 -9.71
CA PHE A 119 19.41 -4.71 -8.29
C PHE A 119 18.02 -4.52 -7.62
N ALA A 120 16.96 -4.68 -8.39
CA ALA A 120 15.57 -4.59 -7.92
C ALA A 120 14.73 -5.63 -8.67
N ASP A 121 14.63 -6.83 -8.12
CA ASP A 121 13.93 -7.94 -8.76
C ASP A 121 12.42 -7.67 -8.87
N ALA A 122 11.83 -8.19 -9.95
CA ALA A 122 10.39 -8.26 -10.08
C ALA A 122 9.84 -9.36 -9.17
N GLU A 123 8.69 -9.13 -8.52
CA GLU A 123 8.10 -10.13 -7.65
C GLU A 123 6.59 -10.29 -7.85
N ILE A 124 6.13 -11.51 -7.58
CA ILE A 124 4.74 -11.84 -7.27
C ILE A 124 4.75 -12.42 -5.86
N ALA A 125 4.11 -11.72 -4.92
CA ALA A 125 4.10 -12.12 -3.52
C ALA A 125 2.82 -12.89 -3.16
N LEU A 126 2.96 -14.00 -2.46
CA LEU A 126 1.87 -14.72 -1.82
C LEU A 126 1.86 -14.40 -0.32
N LEU A 127 0.88 -13.61 0.13
CA LEU A 127 0.70 -13.28 1.53
C LEU A 127 -0.23 -14.29 2.18
N LYS A 128 0.25 -14.99 3.21
CA LYS A 128 -0.56 -15.91 4.01
C LYS A 128 -0.96 -15.21 5.30
N LEU A 129 -2.25 -14.87 5.39
CA LEU A 129 -2.82 -14.27 6.60
C LEU A 129 -3.07 -15.34 7.65
N ARG A 130 -2.82 -15.01 8.91
CA ARG A 130 -3.11 -15.85 10.07
C ARG A 130 -3.71 -14.99 11.17
N LYS A 131 -4.67 -15.56 11.90
CA LYS A 131 -5.15 -14.92 13.12
C LYS A 131 -4.01 -14.92 14.14
N ALA A 132 -3.77 -13.76 14.78
CA ALA A 132 -2.84 -13.63 15.90
C ALA A 132 -3.39 -14.29 17.14
#